data_6b526875062766603f5efd90e3d66ca0
#
_entry.id   6b526875062766603f5efd90e3d66ca0
#
_cell.length_a   1.000
_cell.length_b   1.000
_cell.length_c   1.000
_cell.angle_alpha   90.00
_cell.angle_beta   90.00
_cell.angle_gamma   90.00
#
_symmetry.space_group_name_H-M   'P 1'
#
loop_
_entity.id
_entity.type
_entity.pdbx_description
1 polymer ?
#
loop_
_entity_poly.entity_id
_entity_poly.type
_entity_poly.pdbx_seq_one_letter_code
_entity_poly.pdbx_strand_id
1 'polypeptide(L)'
;MLQPKRSKHRKAQKGRIREVAKRGTTISFGSFGLKALEPIWLTNRQIESARQAMTRHMKREGNVWIRIFPDKPITKKPAEVRMGKGKGNPEYWAAVVEPGRILFEADGVPLQVAKEAFELAAQKLPIATKFVIRRDYQA
;
A
#
# COMPACT_ATOMS: atom_id res chain seq x y z
N MET A 1 -6.22 -1.22 -12.46
CA MET A 1 -5.35 -1.22 -11.27
C MET A 1 -4.41 -0.03 -11.30
N LEU A 2 -3.91 0.35 -10.13
CA LEU A 2 -2.99 1.48 -10.01
C LEU A 2 -1.68 1.20 -10.75
N GLN A 3 -1.28 2.14 -11.59
CA GLN A 3 0.01 2.10 -12.28
C GLN A 3 0.31 3.49 -12.83
N PRO A 4 1.59 3.85 -13.05
CA PRO A 4 1.93 5.12 -13.65
C PRO A 4 1.42 5.21 -15.09
N LYS A 5 0.95 6.39 -15.48
CA LYS A 5 0.55 6.64 -16.89
C LYS A 5 1.74 6.66 -17.80
N ARG A 6 2.88 7.18 -17.33
CA ARG A 6 4.14 7.25 -18.05
C ARG A 6 5.28 6.91 -17.15
N SER A 7 6.34 6.35 -17.71
CA SER A 7 7.55 6.00 -16.99
C SER A 7 8.77 6.42 -17.81
N LYS A 8 9.73 7.11 -17.19
CA LYS A 8 10.99 7.46 -17.85
C LYS A 8 11.80 6.22 -18.17
N HIS A 9 11.78 5.25 -17.29
CA HIS A 9 12.50 3.99 -17.45
C HIS A 9 11.52 2.85 -17.27
N ARG A 10 11.52 1.93 -18.21
CA ARG A 10 10.64 0.77 -18.19
C ARG A 10 11.00 -0.19 -17.05
N LYS A 11 12.28 -0.24 -16.68
CA LYS A 11 12.79 -1.14 -15.65
C LYS A 11 13.53 -0.32 -14.59
N ALA A 12 13.56 -0.84 -13.36
CA ALA A 12 14.25 -0.20 -12.26
C ALA A 12 15.16 -1.18 -11.55
N GLN A 13 16.17 -0.66 -10.85
CA GLN A 13 17.04 -1.48 -10.04
C GLN A 13 16.27 -2.00 -8.81
N LYS A 14 16.61 -3.20 -8.38
CA LYS A 14 15.91 -3.86 -7.27
C LYS A 14 15.99 -3.05 -5.97
N GLY A 15 17.20 -2.70 -5.54
CA GLY A 15 17.40 -1.94 -4.31
C GLY A 15 16.97 -2.70 -3.04
N ARG A 16 17.16 -2.06 -1.90
CA ARG A 16 16.75 -2.55 -0.59
C ARG A 16 16.12 -1.42 0.21
N ILE A 17 15.14 -1.76 1.06
CA ILE A 17 14.52 -0.80 1.96
C ILE A 17 15.32 -0.81 3.25
N ARG A 18 16.08 0.26 3.51
CA ARG A 18 17.01 0.33 4.66
C ARG A 18 16.55 1.29 5.74
N GLU A 19 15.68 2.21 5.43
CA GLU A 19 15.34 3.30 6.34
C GLU A 19 13.90 3.20 6.84
N VAL A 20 13.65 3.84 7.99
CA VAL A 20 12.31 4.07 8.50
C VAL A 20 11.73 5.27 7.78
N ALA A 21 10.43 5.28 7.53
CA ALA A 21 9.76 6.36 6.83
C ALA A 21 9.91 7.69 7.58
N LYS A 22 10.27 8.74 6.85
CA LYS A 22 10.37 10.11 7.36
C LYS A 22 9.19 10.97 6.92
N ARG A 23 8.50 10.54 5.87
CA ARG A 23 7.33 11.22 5.31
C ARG A 23 6.17 10.22 5.23
N GLY A 24 4.95 10.75 5.21
CA GLY A 24 3.77 9.90 5.13
C GLY A 24 3.58 9.04 6.39
N THR A 25 4.01 9.55 7.55
CA THR A 25 3.95 8.83 8.84
C THR A 25 2.77 9.28 9.69
N THR A 26 2.08 10.33 9.29
CA THR A 26 0.93 10.87 10.03
C THR A 26 -0.29 10.92 9.13
N ILE A 27 -1.48 10.89 9.77
CA ILE A 27 -2.75 11.00 9.07
C ILE A 27 -2.95 12.45 8.62
N SER A 28 -3.23 12.65 7.32
CA SER A 28 -3.38 13.99 6.74
C SER A 28 -4.79 14.27 6.26
N PHE A 29 -5.50 13.29 5.72
CA PHE A 29 -6.80 13.49 5.07
C PHE A 29 -7.97 12.98 5.89
N GLY A 30 -7.82 11.85 6.56
CA GLY A 30 -8.90 11.21 7.29
C GLY A 30 -8.73 11.29 8.78
N SER A 31 -9.58 10.55 9.50
CA SER A 31 -9.52 10.43 10.96
C SER A 31 -8.81 9.14 11.38
N PHE A 32 -8.76 8.15 10.50
CA PHE A 32 -8.22 6.83 10.77
C PHE A 32 -7.21 6.45 9.70
N GLY A 33 -6.25 5.60 10.05
CA GLY A 33 -5.26 5.14 9.12
C GLY A 33 -4.72 3.76 9.43
N LEU A 34 -4.07 3.16 8.44
CA LEU A 34 -3.35 1.90 8.56
C LEU A 34 -1.88 2.15 8.31
N LYS A 35 -1.06 1.88 9.31
CA LYS A 35 0.37 2.13 9.27
C LYS A 35 1.14 0.82 9.07
N ALA A 36 2.12 0.82 8.18
CA ALA A 36 2.99 -0.32 7.98
C ALA A 36 4.01 -0.41 9.12
N LEU A 37 4.24 -1.60 9.62
CA LEU A 37 5.26 -1.86 10.66
C LEU A 37 6.51 -2.53 10.11
N GLU A 38 6.45 -3.02 8.88
CA GLU A 38 7.54 -3.73 8.22
C GLU A 38 7.82 -3.14 6.84
N PRO A 39 9.07 -3.25 6.34
CA PRO A 39 9.38 -2.83 4.98
C PRO A 39 8.88 -3.87 3.97
N ILE A 40 8.34 -3.43 2.85
CA ILE A 40 7.89 -4.32 1.78
C ILE A 40 7.72 -3.57 0.45
N TRP A 41 7.68 -4.33 -0.62
CA TRP A 41 7.20 -3.88 -1.93
C TRP A 41 5.75 -4.39 -2.07
N LEU A 42 4.78 -3.51 -1.84
CA LEU A 42 3.37 -3.84 -2.00
C LEU A 42 2.99 -3.77 -3.47
N THR A 43 2.47 -4.87 -4.01
CA THR A 43 2.04 -4.91 -5.40
C THR A 43 0.75 -4.13 -5.59
N ASN A 44 0.51 -3.66 -6.81
CA ASN A 44 -0.72 -2.97 -7.14
C ASN A 44 -1.96 -3.85 -6.90
N ARG A 45 -1.83 -5.16 -7.06
CA ARG A 45 -2.92 -6.11 -6.77
C ARG A 45 -3.24 -6.20 -5.28
N GLN A 46 -2.21 -6.20 -4.43
CA GLN A 46 -2.38 -6.22 -2.98
C GLN A 46 -3.04 -4.94 -2.49
N ILE A 47 -2.61 -3.79 -3.00
CA ILE A 47 -3.19 -2.50 -2.66
C ILE A 47 -4.67 -2.46 -3.05
N GLU A 48 -5.00 -2.88 -4.25
CA GLU A 48 -6.37 -2.89 -4.75
C GLU A 48 -7.26 -3.85 -3.95
N SER A 49 -6.74 -5.03 -3.62
CA SER A 49 -7.44 -6.02 -2.82
C SER A 49 -7.78 -5.47 -1.43
N ALA A 50 -6.83 -4.81 -0.78
CA ALA A 50 -7.04 -4.20 0.53
C ALA A 50 -8.09 -3.08 0.46
N ARG A 51 -7.99 -2.21 -0.56
CA ARG A 51 -8.95 -1.13 -0.78
C ARG A 51 -10.37 -1.67 -0.94
N GLN A 52 -10.53 -2.71 -1.75
CA GLN A 52 -11.84 -3.32 -1.98
C GLN A 52 -12.43 -3.91 -0.69
N ALA A 53 -11.60 -4.57 0.12
CA ALA A 53 -12.04 -5.14 1.39
C ALA A 53 -12.55 -4.06 2.34
N MET A 54 -11.84 -2.94 2.44
CA MET A 54 -12.24 -1.80 3.26
C MET A 54 -13.54 -1.20 2.78
N THR A 55 -13.63 -0.90 1.49
CA THR A 55 -14.79 -0.23 0.89
C THR A 55 -16.04 -1.09 1.02
N ARG A 56 -15.87 -2.39 0.83
CA ARG A 56 -17.00 -3.33 0.95
C ARG A 56 -17.53 -3.38 2.39
N HIS A 57 -16.65 -3.41 3.37
CA HIS A 57 -17.06 -3.42 4.78
C HIS A 57 -17.75 -2.12 5.19
N MET A 58 -17.27 -0.99 4.68
CA MET A 58 -17.84 0.33 4.94
C MET A 58 -19.14 0.57 4.15
N LYS A 59 -19.57 -0.38 3.33
CA LYS A 59 -20.78 -0.30 2.48
C LYS A 59 -20.79 0.94 1.60
N ARG A 60 -19.61 1.36 1.14
CA ARG A 60 -19.39 2.55 0.32
C ARG A 60 -19.75 3.86 1.03
N GLU A 61 -19.89 3.85 2.35
CA GLU A 61 -20.04 5.05 3.14
C GLU A 61 -18.66 5.61 3.48
N GLY A 62 -18.57 6.93 3.67
CA GLY A 62 -17.33 7.60 4.01
C GLY A 62 -16.35 7.67 2.85
N ASN A 63 -15.13 8.05 3.16
CA ASN A 63 -14.07 8.26 2.18
C ASN A 63 -12.86 7.40 2.53
N VAL A 64 -12.18 6.91 1.50
CA VAL A 64 -10.93 6.14 1.64
C VAL A 64 -9.88 6.79 0.76
N TRP A 65 -8.69 7.00 1.32
CA TRP A 65 -7.53 7.51 0.57
C TRP A 65 -6.43 6.47 0.57
N ILE A 66 -5.87 6.21 -0.61
CA ILE A 66 -4.67 5.39 -0.75
C ILE A 66 -3.48 6.32 -0.70
N ARG A 67 -2.63 6.19 0.33
CA ARG A 67 -1.50 7.09 0.57
C ARG A 67 -0.21 6.65 -0.12
N ILE A 68 -0.22 5.47 -0.73
CA ILE A 68 0.93 4.93 -1.45
C ILE A 68 0.57 4.73 -2.90
N PHE A 69 1.59 4.74 -3.77
CA PHE A 69 1.36 4.51 -5.20
C PHE A 69 2.38 3.50 -5.73
N PRO A 70 1.95 2.49 -6.49
CA PRO A 70 2.86 1.48 -7.05
C PRO A 70 3.55 2.00 -8.31
N ASP A 71 4.68 2.67 -8.11
CA ASP A 71 5.44 3.29 -9.19
C ASP A 71 6.72 2.54 -9.56
N LYS A 72 7.06 1.46 -8.84
CA LYS A 72 8.26 0.68 -9.14
C LYS A 72 7.89 -0.51 -10.03
N PRO A 73 8.48 -0.60 -11.24
CA PRO A 73 8.27 -1.77 -12.09
C PRO A 73 9.06 -2.96 -11.56
N ILE A 74 8.39 -4.09 -11.36
CA ILE A 74 9.01 -5.33 -10.92
C ILE A 74 9.13 -6.26 -12.10
N THR A 75 10.33 -6.77 -12.34
CA THR A 75 10.61 -7.66 -13.44
C THR A 75 10.73 -9.10 -12.95
N LYS A 76 10.29 -10.03 -13.78
CA LYS A 76 10.38 -11.45 -13.50
C LYS A 76 10.76 -12.18 -14.77
N LYS A 77 11.73 -13.07 -14.68
CA LYS A 77 12.04 -13.95 -15.80
C LYS A 77 11.16 -15.19 -15.74
N PRO A 78 10.68 -15.70 -16.90
CA PRO A 78 10.01 -17.00 -16.91
C PRO A 78 10.93 -18.07 -16.33
N ALA A 79 10.35 -19.08 -15.69
CA ALA A 79 11.10 -20.17 -15.08
C ALA A 79 11.99 -20.92 -16.09
N GLU A 80 11.63 -20.89 -17.37
CA GLU A 80 12.32 -21.59 -18.46
C GLU A 80 13.51 -20.80 -19.02
N VAL A 81 13.69 -19.53 -18.63
CA VAL A 81 14.77 -18.68 -19.15
C VAL A 81 15.97 -18.77 -18.23
N ARG A 82 17.14 -19.03 -18.84
CA ARG A 82 18.40 -19.10 -18.10
C ARG A 82 18.81 -17.74 -17.56
N MET A 83 19.45 -17.73 -16.41
CA MET A 83 20.02 -16.52 -15.82
C MET A 83 21.11 -15.95 -16.72
N GLY A 84 21.27 -14.61 -16.71
CA GLY A 84 22.36 -13.95 -17.39
C GLY A 84 22.07 -13.38 -18.77
N LYS A 85 20.87 -13.58 -19.32
CA LYS A 85 20.47 -13.02 -20.61
C LYS A 85 19.81 -11.64 -20.52
N GLY A 86 20.18 -10.87 -19.51
CA GLY A 86 19.61 -9.54 -19.28
C GLY A 86 18.42 -9.58 -18.34
N LYS A 87 17.88 -8.41 -18.02
CA LYS A 87 16.77 -8.24 -17.09
C LYS A 87 15.44 -8.66 -17.74
N GLY A 88 14.60 -9.36 -16.98
CA GLY A 88 13.29 -9.78 -17.46
C GLY A 88 12.36 -8.61 -17.78
N ASN A 89 11.21 -8.91 -18.39
CA ASN A 89 10.20 -7.90 -18.69
C ASN A 89 9.49 -7.44 -17.42
N PRO A 90 9.04 -6.17 -17.32
CA PRO A 90 8.19 -5.73 -16.24
C PRO A 90 6.87 -6.50 -16.25
N GLU A 91 6.50 -7.10 -15.11
CA GLU A 91 5.25 -7.86 -14.98
C GLU A 91 4.20 -7.12 -14.17
N TYR A 92 4.62 -6.39 -13.15
CA TYR A 92 3.68 -5.67 -12.29
C TYR A 92 4.37 -4.47 -11.66
N TRP A 93 3.55 -3.66 -11.01
CA TRP A 93 4.01 -2.44 -10.33
C TRP A 93 3.91 -2.65 -8.83
N ALA A 94 4.83 -2.05 -8.08
CA ALA A 94 4.84 -2.14 -6.63
C ALA A 94 5.17 -0.78 -6.01
N ALA A 95 4.66 -0.57 -4.80
CA ALA A 95 5.01 0.57 -3.98
C ALA A 95 6.11 0.15 -3.01
N VAL A 96 7.16 0.95 -2.90
CA VAL A 96 8.21 0.74 -1.92
C VAL A 96 7.72 1.33 -0.60
N VAL A 97 7.47 0.47 0.39
CA VAL A 97 6.91 0.87 1.67
C VAL A 97 7.97 0.73 2.76
N GLU A 98 8.22 1.82 3.46
CA GLU A 98 9.13 1.87 4.61
C GLU A 98 8.34 1.68 5.90
N PRO A 99 8.95 1.10 6.96
CA PRO A 99 8.26 0.99 8.25
C PRO A 99 7.82 2.37 8.76
N GLY A 100 6.60 2.45 9.27
CA GLY A 100 6.02 3.70 9.79
C GLY A 100 5.18 4.46 8.79
N ARG A 101 5.13 4.05 7.53
CA ARG A 101 4.36 4.76 6.51
C ARG A 101 2.88 4.44 6.60
N ILE A 102 2.04 5.48 6.44
CA ILE A 102 0.60 5.31 6.35
C ILE A 102 0.25 4.77 4.94
N LEU A 103 -0.46 3.66 4.91
CA LEU A 103 -0.86 3.02 3.66
C LEU A 103 -2.21 3.51 3.17
N PHE A 104 -3.18 3.58 4.06
CA PHE A 104 -4.55 4.00 3.78
C PHE A 104 -5.05 4.93 4.85
N GLU A 105 -6.00 5.80 4.49
CA GLU A 105 -6.74 6.62 5.44
C GLU A 105 -8.23 6.48 5.17
N ALA A 106 -9.04 6.69 6.19
CA ALA A 106 -10.49 6.65 6.07
C ALA A 106 -11.14 7.70 6.95
N ASP A 107 -12.32 8.15 6.56
CA ASP A 107 -13.12 9.10 7.33
C ASP A 107 -14.59 8.93 6.99
N GLY A 108 -15.47 9.56 7.77
CA GLY A 108 -16.90 9.56 7.51
C GLY A 108 -17.63 8.32 7.99
N VAL A 109 -17.00 7.47 8.81
CA VAL A 109 -17.61 6.28 9.41
C VAL A 109 -17.28 6.24 10.90
N PRO A 110 -18.07 5.53 11.73
CA PRO A 110 -17.75 5.36 13.14
C PRO A 110 -16.41 4.62 13.33
N LEU A 111 -15.75 4.89 14.46
CA LEU A 111 -14.45 4.29 14.78
C LEU A 111 -14.48 2.77 14.69
N GLN A 112 -15.53 2.13 15.21
CA GLN A 112 -15.62 0.66 15.21
C GLN A 112 -15.70 0.11 13.78
N VAL A 113 -16.46 0.76 12.92
CA VAL A 113 -16.58 0.36 11.50
C VAL A 113 -15.22 0.51 10.79
N ALA A 114 -14.55 1.63 11.03
CA ALA A 114 -13.23 1.88 10.45
C ALA A 114 -12.22 0.85 10.92
N LYS A 115 -12.21 0.54 12.22
CA LYS A 115 -11.28 -0.45 12.78
C LYS A 115 -11.47 -1.82 12.15
N GLU A 116 -12.72 -2.27 12.02
CA GLU A 116 -13.03 -3.55 11.40
C GLU A 116 -12.65 -3.55 9.92
N ALA A 117 -12.90 -2.45 9.20
CA ALA A 117 -12.54 -2.32 7.80
C ALA A 117 -11.02 -2.45 7.61
N PHE A 118 -10.24 -1.78 8.46
CA PHE A 118 -8.78 -1.87 8.39
C PHE A 118 -8.24 -3.24 8.80
N GLU A 119 -8.92 -3.94 9.70
CA GLU A 119 -8.56 -5.33 10.01
C GLU A 119 -8.73 -6.24 8.79
N LEU A 120 -9.82 -6.08 8.06
CA LEU A 120 -10.05 -6.83 6.83
C LEU A 120 -9.03 -6.47 5.74
N ALA A 121 -8.68 -5.18 5.62
CA ALA A 121 -7.65 -4.76 4.68
C ALA A 121 -6.28 -5.35 5.04
N ALA A 122 -5.95 -5.37 6.32
CA ALA A 122 -4.67 -5.91 6.80
C ALA A 122 -4.50 -7.39 6.44
N GLN A 123 -5.60 -8.15 6.41
CA GLN A 123 -5.56 -9.56 6.03
C GLN A 123 -5.16 -9.76 4.56
N LYS A 124 -5.31 -8.74 3.72
CA LYS A 124 -4.92 -8.78 2.31
C LYS A 124 -3.49 -8.34 2.08
N LEU A 125 -2.80 -7.88 3.13
CA LEU A 125 -1.45 -7.38 3.05
C LEU A 125 -0.48 -8.39 3.69
N PRO A 126 0.74 -8.54 3.13
CA PRO A 126 1.70 -9.54 3.60
C PRO A 126 2.58 -9.06 4.76
N ILE A 127 2.25 -7.93 5.40
CA ILE A 127 3.06 -7.36 6.47
C ILE A 127 2.22 -7.06 7.70
N ALA A 128 2.91 -6.90 8.82
CA ALA A 128 2.27 -6.40 10.03
C ALA A 128 1.90 -4.93 9.88
N THR A 129 0.72 -4.57 10.33
CA THR A 129 0.19 -3.22 10.25
C THR A 129 -0.42 -2.82 11.58
N LYS A 130 -0.64 -1.50 11.75
CA LYS A 130 -1.24 -0.95 12.95
C LYS A 130 -2.35 0.02 12.56
N PHE A 131 -3.53 -0.15 13.18
CA PHE A 131 -4.61 0.82 13.09
C PHE A 131 -4.24 2.05 13.92
N VAL A 132 -4.31 3.23 13.31
CA VAL A 132 -3.99 4.48 14.00
C VAL A 132 -5.14 5.45 13.88
N ILE A 133 -5.29 6.29 14.89
CA ILE A 133 -6.33 7.31 14.98
C ILE A 133 -5.63 8.67 14.98
N ARG A 134 -6.22 9.64 14.29
CA ARG A 134 -5.71 11.00 14.26
C ARG A 134 -5.71 11.59 15.68
N ARG A 135 -4.65 12.33 16.01
CA ARG A 135 -4.48 12.87 17.38
C ARG A 135 -5.63 13.73 17.85
N ASP A 136 -6.21 14.51 16.96
CA ASP A 136 -7.30 15.43 17.28
C ASP A 136 -8.69 14.83 17.02
N TYR A 137 -8.78 13.51 16.84
CA TYR A 137 -10.06 12.85 16.62
C TYR A 137 -10.95 12.95 17.85
N GLN A 138 -12.19 13.36 17.64
CA GLN A 138 -13.24 13.39 18.64
C GLN A 138 -14.40 12.53 18.14
N ALA A 139 -14.84 11.64 19.01
CA ALA A 139 -15.96 10.75 18.70
C ALA A 139 -17.31 11.48 18.65
#